data_7ca5974df828527fa78449d7ab3792c6
#
_entry.id   7ca5974df828527fa78449d7ab3792c6
#
_cell.length_a   1.000
_cell.length_b   1.000
_cell.length_c   1.000
_cell.angle_alpha   90.00
_cell.angle_beta   90.00
_cell.angle_gamma   90.00
#
_symmetry.space_group_name_H-M   'P 1'
#
loop_
_entity.id
_entity.type
_entity.pdbx_description
1 polymer ?
#
loop_
_entity_poly.entity_id
_entity_poly.type
_entity_poly.pdbx_seq_one_letter_code
_entity_poly.pdbx_strand_id
1 'polypeptide(L)'
;MGLLMLGLVAGAVVPFQTAVNSRLRTYVISPFVSSLISFMVGTIFLIVIIILSGGQLLLTSAQLHAIPWWMYLGGVLGMIGLTTNILLFPILGSVQTVIMPVLGQIMMSMIIDNYGMFGTTRHPLSLMRMVGVLLLIVGVLIVVALPEYLARNSMKRPPEQRVKWK
;
A
#
# COMPACT_ATOMS: atom_id res chain seq x y z
N MET A 1 -11.47 -9.06 18.46
CA MET A 1 -10.18 -8.42 18.83
C MET A 1 -9.00 -8.97 18.03
N GLY A 2 -8.76 -10.29 17.94
CA GLY A 2 -7.61 -10.88 17.22
C GLY A 2 -7.48 -10.46 15.75
N LEU A 3 -8.57 -10.46 14.99
CA LEU A 3 -8.56 -10.06 13.58
C LEU A 3 -8.17 -8.59 13.34
N LEU A 4 -8.56 -7.70 14.26
CA LEU A 4 -8.17 -6.29 14.18
C LEU A 4 -6.66 -6.12 14.44
N MET A 5 -6.10 -6.87 15.39
CA MET A 5 -4.66 -6.87 15.66
C MET A 5 -3.87 -7.40 14.46
N LEU A 6 -4.35 -8.47 13.80
CA LEU A 6 -3.74 -8.96 12.56
C LEU A 6 -3.75 -7.89 11.46
N GLY A 7 -4.85 -7.14 11.32
CA GLY A 7 -4.93 -6.03 10.37
C GLY A 7 -3.91 -4.92 10.67
N LEU A 8 -3.74 -4.55 11.93
CA LEU A 8 -2.75 -3.55 12.35
C LEU A 8 -1.31 -4.02 12.08
N VAL A 9 -1.00 -5.27 12.39
CA VAL A 9 0.32 -5.84 12.12
C VAL A 9 0.59 -5.87 10.62
N ALA A 10 -0.36 -6.34 9.82
CA ALA A 10 -0.25 -6.33 8.36
C ALA A 10 -0.02 -4.92 7.81
N GLY A 11 -0.76 -3.93 8.35
CA GLY A 11 -0.57 -2.52 7.98
C GLY A 11 0.81 -1.99 8.33
N ALA A 12 1.40 -2.39 9.46
CA ALA A 12 2.76 -1.99 9.86
C ALA A 12 3.86 -2.64 9.01
N VAL A 13 3.62 -3.83 8.48
CA VAL A 13 4.58 -4.54 7.60
C VAL A 13 4.75 -3.82 6.27
N VAL A 14 3.71 -3.21 5.71
CA VAL A 14 3.77 -2.53 4.40
C VAL A 14 4.78 -1.39 4.35
N PRO A 15 4.81 -0.42 5.29
CA PRO A 15 5.84 0.62 5.30
C PRO A 15 7.25 0.06 5.50
N PHE A 16 7.41 -0.95 6.34
CA PHE A 16 8.69 -1.62 6.55
C PHE A 16 9.19 -2.27 5.24
N GLN A 17 8.33 -3.03 4.55
CA GLN A 17 8.62 -3.61 3.24
C GLN A 17 9.03 -2.53 2.22
N THR A 18 8.29 -1.44 2.17
CA THR A 18 8.56 -0.31 1.26
C THR A 18 9.93 0.31 1.53
N ALA A 19 10.29 0.52 2.81
CA ALA A 19 11.59 1.08 3.19
C ALA A 19 12.74 0.14 2.80
N VAL A 20 12.61 -1.16 3.07
CA VAL A 20 13.61 -2.17 2.70
C VAL A 20 13.79 -2.22 1.18
N ASN A 21 12.70 -2.27 0.42
CA ASN A 21 12.75 -2.32 -1.04
C ASN A 21 13.28 -1.02 -1.67
N SER A 22 12.96 0.13 -1.07
CA SER A 22 13.53 1.41 -1.47
C SER A 22 15.05 1.43 -1.24
N ARG A 23 15.53 0.83 -0.16
CA ARG A 23 16.97 0.66 0.08
C ARG A 23 17.59 -0.34 -0.91
N LEU A 24 16.93 -1.47 -1.17
CA LEU A 24 17.39 -2.45 -2.17
C LEU A 24 17.53 -1.80 -3.56
N ARG A 25 16.61 -0.94 -3.94
CA ARG A 25 16.67 -0.17 -5.20
C ARG A 25 18.01 0.58 -5.36
N THR A 26 18.62 1.08 -4.29
CA THR A 26 19.90 1.81 -4.39
C THR A 26 21.07 0.92 -4.82
N TYR A 27 20.97 -0.38 -4.58
CA TYR A 27 21.98 -1.36 -5.01
C TYR A 27 21.72 -1.89 -6.42
N VAL A 28 20.44 -2.13 -6.76
CA VAL A 28 20.08 -2.70 -8.07
C VAL A 28 19.74 -1.63 -9.13
N ILE A 29 19.77 -0.36 -8.75
CA ILE A 29 19.58 0.84 -9.60
C ILE A 29 18.20 0.90 -10.28
N SER A 30 17.35 -0.10 -10.12
CA SER A 30 16.05 -0.20 -10.77
C SER A 30 14.94 -0.52 -9.77
N PRO A 31 13.84 0.25 -9.74
CA PRO A 31 12.69 -0.05 -8.90
C PRO A 31 11.99 -1.34 -9.33
N PHE A 32 11.99 -1.63 -10.64
CA PHE A 32 11.40 -2.85 -11.17
C PHE A 32 12.18 -4.10 -10.74
N VAL A 33 13.51 -4.04 -10.75
CA VAL A 33 14.36 -5.14 -10.28
C VAL A 33 14.20 -5.33 -8.77
N SER A 34 14.10 -4.25 -8.00
CA SER A 34 13.83 -4.34 -6.56
C SER A 34 12.48 -5.03 -6.28
N SER A 35 11.42 -4.66 -7.01
CA SER A 35 10.11 -5.30 -6.92
C SER A 35 10.17 -6.77 -7.32
N LEU A 36 10.87 -7.10 -8.42
CA LEU A 36 11.03 -8.47 -8.88
C LEU A 36 11.69 -9.35 -7.81
N ILE A 37 12.79 -8.90 -7.22
CA ILE A 37 13.49 -9.62 -6.15
C ILE A 37 12.55 -9.84 -4.97
N SER A 38 11.81 -8.80 -4.55
CA SER A 38 10.88 -8.88 -3.43
C SER A 38 9.77 -9.92 -3.68
N PHE A 39 9.17 -9.91 -4.87
CA PHE A 39 8.15 -10.89 -5.24
C PHE A 39 8.70 -12.30 -5.38
N MET A 40 9.91 -12.47 -5.91
CA MET A 40 10.57 -13.78 -5.98
C MET A 40 10.82 -14.36 -4.59
N VAL A 41 11.39 -13.58 -3.67
CA VAL A 41 11.62 -14.01 -2.28
C VAL A 41 10.29 -14.35 -1.61
N GLY A 42 9.25 -13.51 -1.78
CA GLY A 42 7.92 -13.78 -1.26
C GLY A 42 7.31 -15.07 -1.82
N THR A 43 7.47 -15.31 -3.11
CA THR A 43 7.01 -16.55 -3.77
C THR A 43 7.71 -17.78 -3.21
N ILE A 44 9.04 -17.74 -3.07
CA ILE A 44 9.81 -18.85 -2.48
C ILE A 44 9.33 -19.12 -1.06
N PHE A 45 9.13 -18.07 -0.27
CA PHE A 45 8.64 -18.20 1.11
C PHE A 45 7.25 -18.85 1.17
N LEU A 46 6.33 -18.44 0.27
CA LEU A 46 5.00 -19.04 0.18
C LEU A 46 5.06 -20.53 -0.24
N ILE A 47 5.94 -20.88 -1.18
CA ILE A 47 6.17 -22.29 -1.57
C ILE A 47 6.59 -23.12 -0.36
N VAL A 48 7.54 -22.63 0.42
CA VAL A 48 8.01 -23.31 1.64
C VAL A 48 6.85 -23.49 2.63
N ILE A 49 6.05 -22.45 2.88
CA ILE A 49 4.88 -22.55 3.77
C ILE A 49 3.88 -23.58 3.27
N ILE A 50 3.55 -23.60 1.97
CA ILE A 50 2.61 -24.55 1.39
C ILE A 50 3.10 -25.98 1.60
N ILE A 51 4.37 -26.24 1.33
CA ILE A 51 4.97 -27.59 1.51
C ILE A 51 4.91 -27.99 2.99
N LEU A 52 5.32 -27.10 3.90
CA LEU A 52 5.31 -27.39 5.35
C LEU A 52 3.89 -27.59 5.91
N SER A 53 2.89 -26.93 5.34
CA SER A 53 1.48 -27.12 5.73
C SER A 53 0.81 -28.32 5.11
N GLY A 54 1.51 -29.11 4.28
CA GLY A 54 0.94 -30.26 3.55
C GLY A 54 -0.02 -29.84 2.42
N GLY A 55 0.01 -28.57 2.01
CA GLY A 55 -0.83 -28.06 0.93
C GLY A 55 -0.38 -28.54 -0.46
N GLN A 56 -1.33 -28.56 -1.40
CA GLN A 56 -1.03 -28.86 -2.81
C GLN A 56 -0.46 -27.63 -3.50
N LEU A 57 0.78 -27.74 -4.00
CA LEU A 57 1.43 -26.66 -4.74
C LEU A 57 0.95 -26.59 -6.19
N LEU A 58 0.66 -27.74 -6.80
CA LEU A 58 0.26 -27.81 -8.19
C LEU A 58 -1.26 -27.82 -8.31
N LEU A 59 -1.77 -26.91 -9.14
CA LEU A 59 -3.18 -26.87 -9.48
C LEU A 59 -3.51 -27.98 -10.48
N THR A 60 -4.65 -28.64 -10.27
CA THR A 60 -5.19 -29.60 -11.22
C THR A 60 -5.65 -28.86 -12.48
N SER A 61 -5.61 -29.55 -13.63
CA SER A 61 -6.07 -28.99 -14.91
C SER A 61 -7.50 -28.44 -14.83
N ALA A 62 -8.39 -29.13 -14.11
CA ALA A 62 -9.75 -28.67 -13.88
C ALA A 62 -9.83 -27.36 -13.10
N GLN A 63 -8.98 -27.18 -12.09
CA GLN A 63 -8.90 -25.92 -11.31
C GLN A 63 -8.38 -24.78 -12.16
N LEU A 64 -7.35 -25.01 -13.00
CA LEU A 64 -6.81 -23.99 -13.90
C LEU A 64 -7.86 -23.48 -14.89
N HIS A 65 -8.68 -24.38 -15.45
CA HIS A 65 -9.77 -23.98 -16.35
C HIS A 65 -10.96 -23.29 -15.64
N ALA A 66 -11.15 -23.56 -14.35
CA ALA A 66 -12.21 -22.94 -13.56
C ALA A 66 -11.88 -21.51 -13.12
N ILE A 67 -10.60 -21.10 -13.10
CA ILE A 67 -10.18 -19.79 -12.65
C ILE A 67 -10.31 -18.78 -13.80
N PRO A 68 -11.16 -17.74 -13.69
CA PRO A 68 -11.24 -16.69 -14.69
C PRO A 68 -9.90 -15.95 -14.83
N TRP A 69 -9.51 -15.62 -16.05
CA TRP A 69 -8.22 -15.01 -16.38
C TRP A 69 -7.95 -13.70 -15.60
N TRP A 70 -8.97 -12.90 -15.30
CA TRP A 70 -8.84 -11.64 -14.59
C TRP A 70 -8.38 -11.82 -13.13
N MET A 71 -8.56 -12.99 -12.52
CA MET A 71 -8.09 -13.27 -11.16
C MET A 71 -6.56 -13.29 -11.07
N TYR A 72 -5.87 -13.59 -12.17
CA TYR A 72 -4.41 -13.54 -12.22
C TYR A 72 -3.84 -12.12 -12.23
N LEU A 73 -4.67 -11.10 -12.50
CA LEU A 73 -4.23 -9.70 -12.50
C LEU A 73 -3.81 -9.19 -11.12
N GLY A 74 -4.18 -9.87 -10.03
CA GLY A 74 -3.77 -9.50 -8.68
C GLY A 74 -2.26 -9.35 -8.51
N GLY A 75 -1.47 -10.24 -9.11
CA GLY A 75 -0.02 -10.15 -9.11
C GLY A 75 0.52 -8.91 -9.84
N VAL A 76 -0.08 -8.57 -10.99
CA VAL A 76 0.27 -7.38 -11.77
C VAL A 76 -0.05 -6.10 -10.99
N LEU A 77 -1.24 -6.04 -10.39
CA LEU A 77 -1.66 -4.90 -9.57
C LEU A 77 -0.78 -4.74 -8.33
N GLY A 78 -0.41 -5.85 -7.69
CA GLY A 78 0.53 -5.85 -6.57
C GLY A 78 1.91 -5.29 -6.97
N MET A 79 2.43 -5.72 -8.13
CA MET A 79 3.70 -5.21 -8.66
C MET A 79 3.63 -3.71 -8.95
N ILE A 80 2.56 -3.22 -9.55
CA ILE A 80 2.36 -1.78 -9.80
C ILE A 80 2.37 -1.01 -8.47
N GLY A 81 1.61 -1.46 -7.47
CA GLY A 81 1.54 -0.82 -6.17
C GLY A 81 2.90 -0.78 -5.46
N LEU A 82 3.60 -1.92 -5.40
CA LEU A 82 4.92 -2.00 -4.76
C LEU A 82 5.95 -1.11 -5.47
N THR A 83 6.03 -1.19 -6.79
CA THR A 83 6.99 -0.39 -7.59
C THR A 83 6.73 1.11 -7.44
N THR A 84 5.46 1.51 -7.43
CA THR A 84 5.06 2.91 -7.19
C THR A 84 5.52 3.38 -5.81
N ASN A 85 5.29 2.58 -4.77
CA ASN A 85 5.74 2.91 -3.41
C ASN A 85 7.28 3.03 -3.32
N ILE A 86 8.03 2.14 -3.98
CA ILE A 86 9.51 2.21 -4.04
C ILE A 86 9.97 3.50 -4.73
N LEU A 87 9.27 3.94 -5.78
CA LEU A 87 9.58 5.18 -6.48
C LEU A 87 9.28 6.42 -5.64
N LEU A 88 8.16 6.44 -4.96
CA LEU A 88 7.68 7.59 -4.19
C LEU A 88 8.39 7.74 -2.84
N PHE A 89 8.85 6.65 -2.24
CA PHE A 89 9.43 6.65 -0.89
C PHE A 89 10.58 7.66 -0.70
N PRO A 90 11.60 7.75 -1.59
CA PRO A 90 12.67 8.74 -1.45
C PRO A 90 12.24 10.18 -1.76
N ILE A 91 11.10 10.36 -2.44
CA ILE A 91 10.61 11.70 -2.84
C ILE A 91 9.68 12.27 -1.78
N LEU A 92 8.71 11.47 -1.33
CA LEU A 92 7.64 11.90 -0.41
C LEU A 92 7.96 11.60 1.06
N GLY A 93 8.95 10.72 1.32
CA GLY A 93 9.21 10.20 2.66
C GLY A 93 8.23 9.08 3.06
N SER A 94 8.49 8.47 4.23
CA SER A 94 7.75 7.29 4.69
C SER A 94 6.27 7.55 4.95
N VAL A 95 5.94 8.66 5.60
CA VAL A 95 4.57 8.95 6.03
C VAL A 95 3.64 9.17 4.83
N GLN A 96 4.02 10.03 3.90
CA GLN A 96 3.19 10.35 2.72
C GLN A 96 3.05 9.15 1.79
N THR A 97 4.12 8.37 1.59
CA THR A 97 4.11 7.16 0.75
C THR A 97 3.18 6.08 1.30
N VAL A 98 2.91 6.07 2.60
CA VAL A 98 1.96 5.12 3.22
C VAL A 98 0.53 5.65 3.20
N ILE A 99 0.33 6.92 3.56
CA ILE A 99 -1.01 7.50 3.74
C ILE A 99 -1.75 7.63 2.40
N MET A 100 -1.06 8.02 1.32
CA MET A 100 -1.69 8.21 0.01
C MET A 100 -2.29 6.92 -0.56
N PRO A 101 -1.56 5.77 -0.61
CA PRO A 101 -2.15 4.51 -1.02
C PRO A 101 -3.29 4.05 -0.12
N VAL A 102 -3.20 4.25 1.20
CA VAL A 102 -4.28 3.90 2.13
C VAL A 102 -5.58 4.63 1.80
N LEU A 103 -5.49 5.93 1.48
CA LEU A 103 -6.65 6.69 1.02
C LEU A 103 -7.26 6.07 -0.25
N GLY A 104 -6.42 5.78 -1.26
CA GLY A 104 -6.86 5.15 -2.51
C GLY A 104 -7.49 3.77 -2.28
N GLN A 105 -6.91 2.96 -1.39
CA GLN A 105 -7.42 1.64 -1.02
C GLN A 105 -8.82 1.74 -0.38
N ILE A 106 -9.03 2.67 0.55
CA ILE A 106 -10.32 2.86 1.21
C ILE A 106 -11.37 3.34 0.21
N MET A 107 -11.04 4.28 -0.67
CA MET A 107 -11.97 4.75 -1.71
C MET A 107 -12.36 3.61 -2.66
N MET A 108 -11.38 2.83 -3.14
CA MET A 108 -11.65 1.71 -4.04
C MET A 108 -12.42 0.59 -3.34
N SER A 109 -12.12 0.30 -2.06
CA SER A 109 -12.87 -0.66 -1.25
C SER A 109 -14.35 -0.28 -1.13
N MET A 110 -14.64 1.02 -0.94
CA MET A 110 -16.04 1.49 -0.91
C MET A 110 -16.78 1.27 -2.23
N ILE A 111 -16.10 1.46 -3.36
CA ILE A 111 -16.66 1.19 -4.68
C ILE A 111 -16.95 -0.30 -4.83
N ILE A 112 -15.99 -1.16 -4.51
CA ILE A 112 -16.11 -2.61 -4.57
C ILE A 112 -17.29 -3.09 -3.70
N ASP A 113 -17.35 -2.63 -2.44
CA ASP A 113 -18.40 -3.00 -1.50
C ASP A 113 -19.79 -2.52 -1.93
N ASN A 114 -19.89 -1.30 -2.46
CA ASN A 114 -21.18 -0.72 -2.88
C ASN A 114 -21.80 -1.48 -4.07
N TYR A 115 -20.96 -1.89 -5.01
CA TYR A 115 -21.43 -2.62 -6.20
C TYR A 115 -21.40 -4.15 -6.02
N GLY A 116 -20.80 -4.66 -4.93
CA GLY A 116 -20.62 -6.10 -4.72
C GLY A 116 -19.72 -6.73 -5.79
N MET A 117 -18.67 -6.00 -6.21
CA MET A 117 -17.76 -6.46 -7.28
C MET A 117 -17.00 -7.71 -6.84
N PHE A 118 -16.57 -8.52 -7.80
CA PHE A 118 -15.74 -9.72 -7.57
C PHE A 118 -16.38 -10.77 -6.65
N GLY A 119 -17.71 -10.78 -6.51
CA GLY A 119 -18.43 -11.72 -5.64
C GLY A 119 -18.41 -11.37 -4.15
N THR A 120 -18.02 -10.14 -3.79
CA THR A 120 -18.07 -9.65 -2.41
C THR A 120 -19.52 -9.39 -1.98
N THR A 121 -19.80 -9.53 -0.67
CA THR A 121 -21.10 -9.16 -0.11
C THR A 121 -21.32 -7.65 -0.30
N ARG A 122 -22.46 -7.30 -0.90
CA ARG A 122 -22.80 -5.91 -1.15
C ARG A 122 -23.09 -5.17 0.16
N HIS A 123 -22.28 -4.15 0.44
CA HIS A 123 -22.48 -3.24 1.55
C HIS A 123 -22.70 -1.82 1.01
N PRO A 124 -23.97 -1.35 0.92
CA PRO A 124 -24.26 -0.04 0.36
C PRO A 124 -23.58 1.07 1.17
N LEU A 125 -23.28 2.16 0.48
CA LEU A 125 -22.70 3.36 1.08
C LEU A 125 -23.62 3.88 2.19
N SER A 126 -23.12 3.91 3.42
CA SER A 126 -23.80 4.53 4.55
C SER A 126 -23.23 5.93 4.80
N LEU A 127 -24.04 6.82 5.37
CA LEU A 127 -23.63 8.17 5.73
C LEU A 127 -22.39 8.14 6.65
N MET A 128 -22.34 7.19 7.59
CA MET A 128 -21.20 7.00 8.50
C MET A 128 -19.89 6.70 7.76
N ARG A 129 -19.93 5.84 6.73
CA ARG A 129 -18.76 5.52 5.89
C ARG A 129 -18.30 6.73 5.09
N MET A 130 -19.24 7.51 4.54
CA MET A 130 -18.92 8.73 3.80
C MET A 130 -18.25 9.77 4.70
N VAL A 131 -18.77 9.99 5.91
CA VAL A 131 -18.17 10.88 6.90
C VAL A 131 -16.76 10.40 7.27
N GLY A 132 -16.56 9.09 7.49
CA GLY A 132 -15.24 8.53 7.79
C GLY A 132 -14.22 8.81 6.68
N VAL A 133 -14.62 8.64 5.41
CA VAL A 133 -13.74 8.95 4.27
C VAL A 133 -13.45 10.44 4.15
N LEU A 134 -14.43 11.30 4.36
CA LEU A 134 -14.22 12.75 4.38
C LEU A 134 -13.22 13.17 5.46
N LEU A 135 -13.35 12.64 6.67
CA LEU A 135 -12.39 12.87 7.76
C LEU A 135 -10.99 12.37 7.40
N LEU A 136 -10.90 11.21 6.75
CA LEU A 136 -9.63 10.67 6.29
C LEU A 136 -8.98 11.58 5.21
N ILE A 137 -9.77 12.07 4.25
CA ILE A 137 -9.29 13.02 3.23
C ILE A 137 -8.76 14.28 3.90
N VAL A 138 -9.50 14.86 4.83
CA VAL A 138 -9.06 16.05 5.59
C VAL A 138 -7.77 15.75 6.36
N GLY A 139 -7.67 14.60 7.03
CA GLY A 139 -6.45 14.18 7.72
C GLY A 139 -5.24 14.07 6.78
N VAL A 140 -5.43 13.46 5.62
CA VAL A 140 -4.38 13.36 4.59
C VAL A 140 -3.97 14.73 4.08
N LEU A 141 -4.90 15.62 3.80
CA LEU A 141 -4.60 16.99 3.35
C LEU A 141 -3.80 17.75 4.41
N ILE A 142 -4.13 17.61 5.69
CA ILE A 142 -3.37 18.22 6.78
C ILE A 142 -1.93 17.69 6.81
N VAL A 143 -1.75 16.38 6.73
CA VAL A 143 -0.41 15.75 6.78
C VAL A 143 0.44 16.13 5.57
N VAL A 144 -0.16 16.29 4.40
CA VAL A 144 0.56 16.62 3.16
C VAL A 144 0.78 18.12 3.02
N ALA A 145 -0.25 18.93 3.17
CA ALA A 145 -0.21 20.35 2.87
C ALA A 145 0.40 21.20 3.99
N LEU A 146 0.21 20.81 5.27
CA LEU A 146 0.66 21.63 6.40
C LEU A 146 2.18 21.77 6.48
N PRO A 147 3.00 20.72 6.30
CA PRO A 147 4.46 20.87 6.29
C PRO A 147 4.96 21.79 5.19
N GLU A 148 4.38 21.70 3.98
CA GLU A 148 4.75 22.56 2.85
C GLU A 148 4.39 24.03 3.12
N TYR A 149 3.20 24.25 3.65
CA TYR A 149 2.74 25.60 4.03
C TYR A 149 3.64 26.23 5.10
N LEU A 150 3.99 25.47 6.14
CA LEU A 150 4.88 25.93 7.21
C LEU A 150 6.29 26.22 6.70
N ALA A 151 6.83 25.34 5.85
CA ALA A 151 8.15 25.53 5.23
C ALA A 151 8.17 26.80 4.35
N ARG A 152 7.14 27.00 3.54
CA ARG A 152 7.01 28.18 2.67
C ARG A 152 6.91 29.49 3.47
N ASN A 153 6.17 29.49 4.57
CA ASN A 153 6.05 30.66 5.44
C ASN A 153 7.31 30.93 6.25
N SER A 154 8.04 29.89 6.66
CA SER A 154 9.33 30.03 7.32
C SER A 154 10.38 30.67 6.42
N MET A 155 10.39 30.36 5.11
CA MET A 155 11.28 31.00 4.15
C MET A 155 10.97 32.49 3.88
N LYS A 156 9.73 32.94 4.10
CA LYS A 156 9.32 34.34 3.95
C LYS A 156 9.69 35.21 5.16
N ARG A 157 10.12 34.64 6.29
CA ARG A 157 10.56 35.39 7.48
C ARG A 157 11.98 35.90 7.27
N PRO A 158 12.30 37.10 7.85
CA PRO A 158 13.67 37.63 7.85
C PRO A 158 14.66 36.60 8.44
N PRO A 159 15.93 36.64 8.03
CA PRO A 159 16.94 35.64 8.46
C PRO A 159 17.07 35.48 9.97
N GLU A 160 16.86 36.59 10.72
CA GLU A 160 16.96 36.66 12.19
C GLU A 160 15.83 35.85 12.90
N GLN A 161 14.71 35.63 12.24
CA GLN A 161 13.53 34.91 12.79
C GLN A 161 13.36 33.48 12.28
N ARG A 162 14.32 32.98 11.52
CA ARG A 162 14.27 31.61 11.02
C ARG A 162 14.68 30.61 12.10
N VAL A 163 13.70 29.88 12.63
CA VAL A 163 13.98 28.76 13.55
C VAL A 163 14.76 27.70 12.79
N LYS A 164 16.01 27.45 13.20
CA LYS A 164 16.80 26.31 12.68
C LYS A 164 16.26 25.03 13.32
N TRP A 165 15.45 24.28 12.60
CA TRP A 165 15.13 22.91 12.97
C TRP A 165 16.38 22.06 12.69
N LYS A 166 17.04 21.59 13.74
CA LYS A 166 18.10 20.58 13.67
C LYS A 166 17.50 19.19 13.72
#